data_daec6e282568ea4640e6d770e3b7d335
#
_entry.id   daec6e282568ea4640e6d770e3b7d335
#
_cell.length_a   1.000
_cell.length_b   1.000
_cell.length_c   1.000
_cell.angle_alpha   90.00
_cell.angle_beta   90.00
_cell.angle_gamma   90.00
#
_symmetry.space_group_name_H-M   'P 1'
#
loop_
_entity.id
_entity.type
_entity.pdbx_description
1 polymer ?
#
loop_
_entity_poly.entity_id
_entity_poly.type
_entity_poly.pdbx_seq_one_letter_code
_entity_poly.pdbx_strand_id
1 'polypeptide(L)'
;MSNSSLNKPTATDDAPAFLLRGNRFKPLSWEAMSIEQQQMTRAVLGGQRGNMQGPYNVLLRSPEVGQLAQAFGAHTRFNSSLPLALNELAILLIARDWTAQFVWWAHRRIAEEAGLPVALVQAISNQTPIPKSLSDDVMAVLEFCTELIQTRNVGDSTFKHVVKHFGERGVVDLMATMSYYTLVCMSLNVDDYPLPDGLEPELVAHD
;
A
#
# COMPACT_ATOMS: atom_id res chain seq x y z
N MET A 1 42.88 -20.68 30.69
CA MET A 1 41.68 -20.19 31.39
C MET A 1 41.37 -18.82 30.83
N SER A 2 40.54 -18.73 29.80
CA SER A 2 40.10 -17.47 29.21
C SER A 2 38.61 -17.40 29.35
N ASN A 3 38.13 -16.57 30.25
CA ASN A 3 36.75 -16.22 30.43
C ASN A 3 36.32 -15.30 29.27
N SER A 4 35.61 -15.83 28.30
CA SER A 4 34.84 -15.00 27.36
C SER A 4 33.50 -14.68 28.02
N SER A 5 33.44 -13.53 28.67
CA SER A 5 32.18 -12.92 29.08
C SER A 5 31.40 -12.51 27.83
N LEU A 6 30.43 -13.31 27.44
CA LEU A 6 29.40 -12.93 26.50
C LEU A 6 28.65 -11.73 27.10
N ASN A 7 28.91 -10.55 26.55
CA ASN A 7 28.12 -9.35 26.80
C ASN A 7 26.67 -9.66 26.40
N LYS A 8 25.80 -9.90 27.41
CA LYS A 8 24.36 -9.79 27.25
C LYS A 8 24.06 -8.35 26.85
N PRO A 9 23.31 -8.08 25.77
CA PRO A 9 22.86 -6.73 25.51
C PRO A 9 21.94 -6.31 26.67
N THR A 10 22.32 -5.26 27.36
CA THR A 10 21.48 -4.54 28.32
C THR A 10 20.46 -3.75 27.49
N ALA A 11 19.30 -4.33 27.25
CA ALA A 11 18.19 -3.65 26.62
C ALA A 11 17.20 -3.18 27.69
N THR A 12 17.38 -1.94 28.12
CA THR A 12 16.26 -1.08 28.51
C THR A 12 15.95 -0.16 27.33
N ASP A 13 15.57 -0.76 26.23
CA ASP A 13 14.95 -0.03 25.14
C ASP A 13 13.45 -0.02 25.43
N ASP A 14 12.95 1.12 25.88
CA ASP A 14 11.52 1.32 26.09
C ASP A 14 10.74 0.90 24.83
N ALA A 15 9.68 0.15 25.01
CA ALA A 15 8.81 -0.26 23.91
C ALA A 15 8.29 0.97 23.18
N PRO A 16 8.45 1.08 21.85
CA PRO A 16 7.91 2.22 21.13
C PRO A 16 6.39 2.21 21.19
N ALA A 17 5.77 3.39 21.19
CA ALA A 17 4.32 3.49 21.08
C ALA A 17 3.88 3.10 19.67
N PHE A 18 3.04 2.07 19.54
CA PHE A 18 2.42 1.65 18.29
C PHE A 18 1.08 0.99 18.53
N LEU A 19 0.26 0.93 17.48
CA LEU A 19 -1.02 0.22 17.48
C LEU A 19 -1.03 -0.76 16.31
N LEU A 20 -1.27 -2.03 16.60
CA LEU A 20 -1.61 -3.06 15.62
C LEU A 20 -3.11 -3.31 15.65
N ARG A 21 -3.69 -3.51 14.48
CA ARG A 21 -5.06 -3.99 14.30
C ARG A 21 -5.04 -5.25 13.46
N GLY A 22 -6.06 -6.08 13.60
CA GLY A 22 -6.25 -7.30 12.82
C GLY A 22 -7.32 -8.18 13.43
N ASN A 23 -7.95 -8.99 12.61
CA ASN A 23 -8.99 -9.93 13.04
C ASN A 23 -8.47 -11.36 13.13
N ARG A 24 -7.95 -11.90 12.02
CA ARG A 24 -7.44 -13.29 11.97
C ARG A 24 -6.03 -13.39 12.57
N PHE A 25 -5.17 -12.43 12.26
CA PHE A 25 -3.86 -12.29 12.89
C PHE A 25 -3.99 -11.43 14.15
N LYS A 26 -4.01 -12.06 15.32
CA LYS A 26 -4.15 -11.33 16.59
C LYS A 26 -2.97 -10.38 16.79
N PRO A 27 -3.21 -9.09 17.13
CA PRO A 27 -2.15 -8.14 17.39
C PRO A 27 -1.16 -8.65 18.44
N LEU A 28 0.14 -8.47 18.19
CA LEU A 28 1.21 -8.82 19.12
C LEU A 28 1.52 -7.64 20.03
N SER A 29 1.72 -7.91 21.33
CA SER A 29 2.39 -6.93 22.19
C SER A 29 3.89 -6.90 21.89
N TRP A 30 4.56 -5.85 22.31
CA TRP A 30 6.01 -5.71 22.13
C TRP A 30 6.79 -6.87 22.75
N GLU A 31 6.39 -7.29 23.94
CA GLU A 31 7.03 -8.37 24.72
C GLU A 31 6.80 -9.75 24.09
N ALA A 32 5.72 -9.89 23.32
CA ALA A 32 5.41 -11.14 22.60
C ALA A 32 6.13 -11.24 21.25
N MET A 33 6.78 -10.16 20.78
CA MET A 33 7.51 -10.13 19.51
C MET A 33 8.89 -10.79 19.66
N SER A 34 9.31 -11.52 18.60
CA SER A 34 10.71 -11.92 18.46
C SER A 34 11.60 -10.69 18.21
N ILE A 35 12.93 -10.88 18.31
CA ILE A 35 13.92 -9.82 18.04
C ILE A 35 13.75 -9.27 16.60
N GLU A 36 13.53 -10.13 15.62
CA GLU A 36 13.35 -9.80 14.22
C GLU A 36 12.06 -8.98 13.99
N GLN A 37 10.98 -9.35 14.69
CA GLN A 37 9.71 -8.62 14.66
C GLN A 37 9.84 -7.23 15.30
N GLN A 38 10.56 -7.12 16.41
CA GLN A 38 10.87 -5.84 17.05
C GLN A 38 11.75 -4.96 16.15
N GLN A 39 12.75 -5.52 15.48
CA GLN A 39 13.60 -4.81 14.51
C GLN A 39 12.77 -4.28 13.33
N MET A 40 11.90 -5.11 12.77
CA MET A 40 10.98 -4.71 11.71
C MET A 40 10.07 -3.57 12.18
N THR A 41 9.48 -3.68 13.36
CA THR A 41 8.61 -2.66 13.95
C THR A 41 9.34 -1.33 14.09
N ARG A 42 10.57 -1.34 14.61
CA ARG A 42 11.40 -0.13 14.72
C ARG A 42 11.72 0.48 13.35
N ALA A 43 12.04 -0.35 12.36
CA ALA A 43 12.31 0.11 11.00
C ALA A 43 11.10 0.81 10.36
N VAL A 44 9.89 0.29 10.57
CA VAL A 44 8.64 0.90 10.09
C VAL A 44 8.35 2.21 10.81
N LEU A 45 8.45 2.23 12.14
CA LEU A 45 8.17 3.42 12.96
C LEU A 45 9.18 4.54 12.73
N GLY A 46 10.46 4.20 12.55
CA GLY A 46 11.53 5.17 12.26
C GLY A 46 11.56 5.67 10.82
N GLY A 47 10.80 5.06 9.91
CA GLY A 47 10.69 5.47 8.51
C GLY A 47 9.68 6.59 8.28
N GLN A 48 9.54 7.02 7.02
CA GLN A 48 8.60 8.09 6.62
C GLN A 48 7.13 7.78 6.95
N ARG A 49 6.76 6.51 7.09
CA ARG A 49 5.41 6.07 7.44
C ARG A 49 5.03 6.39 8.89
N GLY A 50 5.94 6.19 9.84
CA GLY A 50 5.79 6.55 11.25
C GLY A 50 4.72 5.80 12.04
N ASN A 51 4.08 4.76 11.47
CA ASN A 51 3.03 3.99 12.15
C ASN A 51 2.94 2.55 11.64
N MET A 52 2.26 1.68 12.40
CA MET A 52 2.08 0.25 12.13
C MET A 52 0.69 -0.10 11.56
N GLN A 53 -0.05 0.88 11.03
CA GLN A 53 -1.36 0.62 10.41
C GLN A 53 -1.21 -0.08 9.05
N GLY A 54 -2.25 -0.80 8.65
CA GLY A 54 -2.27 -1.54 7.39
C GLY A 54 -1.65 -2.94 7.52
N PRO A 55 -0.82 -3.39 6.55
CA PRO A 55 -0.44 -4.80 6.43
C PRO A 55 0.56 -5.28 7.49
N TYR A 56 1.07 -4.40 8.36
CA TYR A 56 2.22 -4.73 9.21
C TYR A 56 1.91 -5.77 10.26
N ASN A 57 0.68 -5.82 10.80
CA ASN A 57 0.30 -6.89 11.70
C ASN A 57 0.42 -8.28 11.06
N VAL A 58 0.05 -8.38 9.78
CA VAL A 58 0.20 -9.62 8.99
C VAL A 58 1.68 -9.90 8.70
N LEU A 59 2.39 -8.90 8.19
CA LEU A 59 3.79 -9.02 7.75
C LEU A 59 4.75 -9.35 8.90
N LEU A 60 4.41 -8.99 10.14
CA LEU A 60 5.17 -9.39 11.34
C LEU A 60 5.26 -10.90 11.52
N ARG A 61 4.39 -11.71 10.90
CA ARG A 61 4.46 -13.17 10.97
C ARG A 61 5.59 -13.79 10.15
N SER A 62 6.15 -13.00 9.21
CA SER A 62 7.35 -13.32 8.43
C SER A 62 8.20 -12.06 8.33
N PRO A 63 8.99 -11.75 9.38
CA PRO A 63 9.67 -10.46 9.49
C PRO A 63 10.68 -10.20 8.37
N GLU A 64 11.28 -11.24 7.78
CA GLU A 64 12.16 -11.12 6.63
C GLU A 64 11.39 -10.61 5.39
N VAL A 65 10.23 -11.22 5.10
CA VAL A 65 9.33 -10.76 4.02
C VAL A 65 8.81 -9.36 4.35
N GLY A 66 8.46 -9.11 5.61
CA GLY A 66 7.97 -7.83 6.08
C GLY A 66 8.98 -6.69 5.92
N GLN A 67 10.27 -6.94 6.16
CA GLN A 67 11.33 -5.95 5.94
C GLN A 67 11.50 -5.60 4.46
N LEU A 68 11.49 -6.61 3.57
CA LEU A 68 11.56 -6.38 2.12
C LEU A 68 10.32 -5.62 1.62
N ALA A 69 9.14 -6.05 2.05
CA ALA A 69 7.89 -5.40 1.69
C ALA A 69 7.81 -3.95 2.20
N GLN A 70 8.27 -3.68 3.42
CA GLN A 70 8.32 -2.31 3.96
C GLN A 70 9.27 -1.41 3.17
N ALA A 71 10.45 -1.89 2.80
CA ALA A 71 11.41 -1.12 2.00
C ALA A 71 10.86 -0.82 0.60
N PHE A 72 10.26 -1.83 -0.05
CA PHE A 72 9.59 -1.67 -1.35
C PHE A 72 8.41 -0.69 -1.25
N GLY A 73 7.57 -0.84 -0.22
CA GLY A 73 6.45 0.05 0.02
C GLY A 73 6.83 1.50 0.36
N ALA A 74 7.96 1.71 1.03
CA ALA A 74 8.49 3.04 1.26
C ALA A 74 8.91 3.71 -0.05
N HIS A 75 9.54 2.95 -0.97
CA HIS A 75 9.90 3.47 -2.29
C HIS A 75 8.65 3.83 -3.10
N THR A 76 7.71 2.91 -3.27
CA THR A 76 6.52 3.12 -4.09
C THR A 76 5.64 4.27 -3.59
N ARG A 77 5.60 4.49 -2.27
CA ARG A 77 4.77 5.53 -1.68
C ARG A 77 5.42 6.91 -1.64
N PHE A 78 6.75 6.98 -1.39
CA PHE A 78 7.41 8.25 -1.08
C PHE A 78 8.50 8.64 -2.09
N ASN A 79 8.94 7.73 -2.93
CA ASN A 79 10.05 7.93 -3.86
C ASN A 79 9.72 7.54 -5.31
N SER A 80 8.44 7.27 -5.62
CA SER A 80 7.96 7.06 -6.99
C SER A 80 8.24 8.31 -7.85
N SER A 81 8.57 8.12 -9.11
CA SER A 81 8.73 9.21 -10.08
C SER A 81 7.38 9.76 -10.58
N LEU A 82 6.27 9.09 -10.26
CA LEU A 82 4.94 9.54 -10.64
C LEU A 82 4.48 10.71 -9.75
N PRO A 83 3.71 11.67 -10.29
CA PRO A 83 2.97 12.64 -9.47
C PRO A 83 2.10 11.94 -8.43
N LEU A 84 2.02 12.50 -7.22
CA LEU A 84 1.30 11.89 -6.10
C LEU A 84 -0.14 11.49 -6.47
N ALA A 85 -0.89 12.37 -7.11
CA ALA A 85 -2.27 12.09 -7.54
C ALA A 85 -2.38 10.86 -8.44
N LEU A 86 -1.42 10.66 -9.34
CA LEU A 86 -1.41 9.56 -10.29
C LEU A 86 -0.93 8.25 -9.66
N ASN A 87 -0.01 8.34 -8.71
CA ASN A 87 0.38 7.19 -7.88
C ASN A 87 -0.80 6.71 -7.03
N GLU A 88 -1.54 7.64 -6.42
CA GLU A 88 -2.75 7.33 -5.66
C GLU A 88 -3.88 6.79 -6.56
N LEU A 89 -4.01 7.25 -7.82
CA LEU A 89 -4.95 6.67 -8.78
C LEU A 89 -4.68 5.17 -8.98
N ALA A 90 -3.42 4.79 -9.20
CA ALA A 90 -3.05 3.38 -9.33
C ALA A 90 -3.39 2.56 -8.07
N ILE A 91 -3.17 3.14 -6.89
CA ILE A 91 -3.52 2.52 -5.60
C ILE A 91 -5.03 2.30 -5.50
N LEU A 92 -5.83 3.32 -5.84
CA LEU A 92 -7.30 3.23 -5.77
C LEU A 92 -7.87 2.19 -6.74
N LEU A 93 -7.29 2.07 -7.95
CA LEU A 93 -7.72 1.06 -8.92
C LEU A 93 -7.45 -0.37 -8.41
N ILE A 94 -6.30 -0.61 -7.80
CA ILE A 94 -6.00 -1.89 -7.15
C ILE A 94 -6.91 -2.11 -5.93
N ALA A 95 -7.10 -1.09 -5.09
CA ALA A 95 -7.98 -1.20 -3.93
C ALA A 95 -9.43 -1.55 -4.35
N ARG A 96 -9.92 -0.96 -5.47
CA ARG A 96 -11.23 -1.27 -6.03
C ARG A 96 -11.29 -2.71 -6.57
N ASP A 97 -10.28 -3.13 -7.35
CA ASP A 97 -10.20 -4.49 -7.93
C ASP A 97 -10.23 -5.57 -6.82
N TRP A 98 -9.53 -5.32 -5.71
CA TRP A 98 -9.51 -6.21 -4.54
C TRP A 98 -10.68 -5.99 -3.57
N THR A 99 -11.54 -5.01 -3.77
CA THR A 99 -12.55 -4.55 -2.80
C THR A 99 -11.93 -4.34 -1.39
N ALA A 100 -10.72 -3.80 -1.35
CA ALA A 100 -9.94 -3.64 -0.12
C ALA A 100 -10.33 -2.35 0.61
N GLN A 101 -11.34 -2.44 1.47
CA GLN A 101 -12.00 -1.32 2.15
C GLN A 101 -11.03 -0.40 2.88
N PHE A 102 -10.09 -0.96 3.64
CA PHE A 102 -9.13 -0.16 4.41
C PHE A 102 -8.14 0.58 3.50
N VAL A 103 -7.66 -0.04 2.41
CA VAL A 103 -6.77 0.62 1.45
C VAL A 103 -7.50 1.76 0.76
N TRP A 104 -8.74 1.52 0.33
CA TRP A 104 -9.61 2.54 -0.25
C TRP A 104 -9.78 3.73 0.69
N TRP A 105 -10.22 3.49 1.90
CA TRP A 105 -10.43 4.51 2.92
C TRP A 105 -9.16 5.33 3.18
N ALA A 106 -8.01 4.66 3.32
CA ALA A 106 -6.74 5.31 3.65
C ALA A 106 -6.20 6.19 2.52
N HIS A 107 -6.46 5.82 1.25
CA HIS A 107 -5.86 6.45 0.07
C HIS A 107 -6.79 7.41 -0.67
N ARG A 108 -8.10 7.24 -0.55
CA ARG A 108 -9.08 8.12 -1.21
C ARG A 108 -8.85 9.59 -0.88
N ARG A 109 -8.76 9.93 0.41
CA ARG A 109 -8.55 11.32 0.83
C ARG A 109 -7.23 11.88 0.32
N ILE A 110 -6.15 11.09 0.35
CA ILE A 110 -4.84 11.51 -0.15
C ILE A 110 -4.92 11.81 -1.65
N ALA A 111 -5.60 10.97 -2.41
CA ALA A 111 -5.81 11.17 -3.85
C ALA A 111 -6.56 12.46 -4.15
N GLU A 112 -7.65 12.73 -3.45
CA GLU A 112 -8.46 13.95 -3.59
C GLU A 112 -7.66 15.20 -3.17
N GLU A 113 -6.94 15.16 -2.05
CA GLU A 113 -6.07 16.24 -1.58
C GLU A 113 -4.89 16.50 -2.54
N ALA A 114 -4.39 15.46 -3.22
CA ALA A 114 -3.37 15.57 -4.26
C ALA A 114 -3.89 16.10 -5.60
N GLY A 115 -5.19 16.33 -5.73
CA GLY A 115 -5.83 16.93 -6.90
C GLY A 115 -6.45 15.94 -7.89
N LEU A 116 -6.59 14.67 -7.54
CA LEU A 116 -7.35 13.73 -8.36
C LEU A 116 -8.82 14.16 -8.40
N PRO A 117 -9.48 14.23 -9.58
CA PRO A 117 -10.87 14.68 -9.66
C PRO A 117 -11.81 13.80 -8.83
N VAL A 118 -12.57 14.41 -7.93
CA VAL A 118 -13.53 13.70 -7.06
C VAL A 118 -14.52 12.87 -7.88
N ALA A 119 -14.97 13.38 -9.03
CA ALA A 119 -15.86 12.65 -9.93
C ALA A 119 -15.22 11.36 -10.47
N LEU A 120 -13.89 11.34 -10.69
CA LEU A 120 -13.16 10.12 -11.09
C LEU A 120 -13.10 9.12 -9.93
N VAL A 121 -12.78 9.58 -8.73
CA VAL A 121 -12.74 8.73 -7.53
C VAL A 121 -14.12 8.09 -7.28
N GLN A 122 -15.20 8.86 -7.38
CA GLN A 122 -16.56 8.36 -7.26
C GLN A 122 -16.93 7.36 -8.37
N ALA A 123 -16.51 7.61 -9.61
CA ALA A 123 -16.75 6.69 -10.71
C ALA A 123 -16.04 5.35 -10.50
N ILE A 124 -14.81 5.36 -9.98
CA ILE A 124 -14.06 4.15 -9.63
C ILE A 124 -14.77 3.39 -8.49
N SER A 125 -15.14 4.08 -7.41
CA SER A 125 -15.83 3.47 -6.26
C SER A 125 -17.12 2.76 -6.69
N ASN A 126 -17.96 3.46 -7.46
CA ASN A 126 -19.29 3.01 -7.85
C ASN A 126 -19.30 2.17 -9.14
N GLN A 127 -18.17 1.97 -9.77
CA GLN A 127 -18.04 1.28 -11.08
C GLN A 127 -18.96 1.89 -12.16
N THR A 128 -19.07 3.22 -12.17
CA THR A 128 -19.85 3.98 -13.15
C THR A 128 -18.95 4.50 -14.29
N PRO A 129 -19.54 4.98 -15.40
CA PRO A 129 -18.74 5.50 -16.50
C PRO A 129 -17.76 6.61 -16.07
N ILE A 130 -16.54 6.51 -16.54
CA ILE A 130 -15.46 7.47 -16.26
C ILE A 130 -15.78 8.84 -16.86
N PRO A 131 -15.51 9.96 -16.15
CA PRO A 131 -15.69 11.30 -16.65
C PRO A 131 -14.90 11.53 -17.97
N LYS A 132 -15.53 12.23 -18.94
CA LYS A 132 -14.92 12.47 -20.25
C LYS A 132 -13.81 13.54 -20.24
N SER A 133 -13.81 14.41 -19.22
CA SER A 133 -12.89 15.58 -19.15
C SER A 133 -11.76 15.30 -18.17
N LEU A 134 -10.90 14.34 -18.49
CA LEU A 134 -9.67 14.04 -17.75
C LEU A 134 -8.46 14.53 -18.55
N SER A 135 -7.38 14.89 -17.87
CA SER A 135 -6.10 15.22 -18.52
C SER A 135 -5.46 13.97 -19.14
N ASP A 136 -4.61 14.19 -20.15
CA ASP A 136 -3.98 13.11 -20.93
C ASP A 136 -3.10 12.18 -20.06
N ASP A 137 -2.43 12.73 -19.06
CA ASP A 137 -1.63 12.00 -18.09
C ASP A 137 -2.46 11.12 -17.11
N VAL A 138 -3.60 11.63 -16.64
CA VAL A 138 -4.57 10.86 -15.85
C VAL A 138 -5.12 9.71 -16.70
N MET A 139 -5.48 9.98 -17.96
CA MET A 139 -5.96 8.94 -18.88
C MET A 139 -4.91 7.86 -19.12
N ALA A 140 -3.64 8.24 -19.32
CA ALA A 140 -2.55 7.29 -19.54
C ALA A 140 -2.41 6.29 -18.36
N VAL A 141 -2.45 6.78 -17.12
CA VAL A 141 -2.37 5.91 -15.92
C VAL A 141 -3.64 5.08 -15.76
N LEU A 142 -4.81 5.67 -15.97
CA LEU A 142 -6.10 4.98 -15.85
C LEU A 142 -6.21 3.81 -16.84
N GLU A 143 -5.89 4.06 -18.11
CA GLU A 143 -5.90 3.06 -19.18
C GLU A 143 -4.92 1.94 -18.90
N PHE A 144 -3.67 2.29 -18.53
CA PHE A 144 -2.64 1.30 -18.22
C PHE A 144 -3.03 0.37 -17.07
N CYS A 145 -3.46 0.95 -15.95
CA CYS A 145 -3.85 0.17 -14.79
C CYS A 145 -5.08 -0.70 -15.08
N THR A 146 -6.09 -0.14 -15.75
CA THR A 146 -7.32 -0.86 -16.08
C THR A 146 -7.05 -2.01 -17.05
N GLU A 147 -6.28 -1.78 -18.10
CA GLU A 147 -5.93 -2.81 -19.07
C GLU A 147 -5.13 -3.93 -18.41
N LEU A 148 -4.11 -3.59 -17.61
CA LEU A 148 -3.30 -4.57 -16.89
C LEU A 148 -4.13 -5.40 -15.89
N ILE A 149 -5.06 -4.77 -15.16
CA ILE A 149 -5.96 -5.46 -14.24
C ILE A 149 -6.88 -6.44 -15.00
N GLN A 150 -7.45 -6.01 -16.13
CA GLN A 150 -8.46 -6.80 -16.83
C GLN A 150 -7.87 -7.91 -17.69
N THR A 151 -6.75 -7.64 -18.37
CA THR A 151 -6.20 -8.53 -19.39
C THR A 151 -4.92 -9.24 -18.97
N ARG A 152 -4.30 -8.81 -17.85
CA ARG A 152 -2.97 -9.27 -17.39
C ARG A 152 -1.85 -8.96 -18.39
N ASN A 153 -2.09 -8.02 -19.29
CA ASN A 153 -1.16 -7.54 -20.29
C ASN A 153 -1.41 -6.06 -20.58
N VAL A 154 -0.51 -5.42 -21.32
CA VAL A 154 -0.66 -4.05 -21.79
C VAL A 154 -0.26 -3.98 -23.26
N GLY A 155 -1.12 -3.41 -24.10
CA GLY A 155 -0.84 -3.21 -25.52
C GLY A 155 0.14 -2.09 -25.79
N ASP A 156 0.76 -2.11 -26.99
CA ASP A 156 1.76 -1.12 -27.40
C ASP A 156 1.27 0.32 -27.32
N SER A 157 0.00 0.57 -27.62
CA SER A 157 -0.60 1.90 -27.56
C SER A 157 -0.59 2.46 -26.16
N THR A 158 -1.12 1.68 -25.21
CA THR A 158 -1.21 2.03 -23.80
C THR A 158 0.17 2.16 -23.16
N PHE A 159 1.10 1.26 -23.49
CA PHE A 159 2.49 1.36 -23.05
C PHE A 159 3.12 2.68 -23.52
N LYS A 160 3.02 3.00 -24.83
CA LYS A 160 3.57 4.24 -25.40
C LYS A 160 2.93 5.49 -24.82
N HIS A 161 1.64 5.43 -24.42
CA HIS A 161 0.95 6.55 -23.80
C HIS A 161 1.57 6.89 -22.44
N VAL A 162 1.83 5.88 -21.58
CA VAL A 162 2.52 6.10 -20.30
C VAL A 162 3.96 6.55 -20.50
N VAL A 163 4.71 5.93 -21.42
CA VAL A 163 6.10 6.33 -21.73
C VAL A 163 6.19 7.79 -22.19
N LYS A 164 5.23 8.26 -22.98
CA LYS A 164 5.17 9.66 -23.44
C LYS A 164 5.15 10.66 -22.27
N HIS A 165 4.45 10.34 -21.18
CA HIS A 165 4.31 11.24 -20.02
C HIS A 165 5.40 11.05 -18.97
N PHE A 166 5.80 9.80 -18.70
CA PHE A 166 6.59 9.45 -17.52
C PHE A 166 7.87 8.68 -17.85
N GLY A 167 8.13 8.39 -19.13
CA GLY A 167 9.25 7.57 -19.55
C GLY A 167 9.15 6.12 -19.08
N GLU A 168 10.13 5.30 -19.43
CA GLU A 168 10.18 3.87 -19.01
C GLU A 168 10.27 3.72 -17.48
N ARG A 169 10.93 4.66 -16.80
CA ARG A 169 10.98 4.68 -15.34
C ARG A 169 9.57 4.80 -14.74
N GLY A 170 8.74 5.69 -15.27
CA GLY A 170 7.35 5.83 -14.81
C GLY A 170 6.53 4.56 -15.00
N VAL A 171 6.74 3.82 -16.08
CA VAL A 171 6.11 2.50 -16.30
C VAL A 171 6.53 1.52 -15.20
N VAL A 172 7.83 1.45 -14.85
CA VAL A 172 8.33 0.56 -13.81
C VAL A 172 7.78 0.97 -12.43
N ASP A 173 7.77 2.26 -12.11
CA ASP A 173 7.24 2.76 -10.84
C ASP A 173 5.72 2.52 -10.74
N LEU A 174 4.98 2.62 -11.84
CA LEU A 174 3.56 2.30 -11.90
C LEU A 174 3.30 0.81 -11.62
N MET A 175 4.03 -0.09 -12.29
CA MET A 175 3.96 -1.53 -12.01
C MET A 175 4.36 -1.85 -10.57
N ALA A 176 5.40 -1.19 -10.04
CA ALA A 176 5.85 -1.35 -8.66
C ALA A 176 4.75 -0.96 -7.67
N THR A 177 4.08 0.17 -7.89
CA THR A 177 2.95 0.61 -7.07
C THR A 177 1.81 -0.38 -7.11
N MET A 178 1.38 -0.80 -8.30
CA MET A 178 0.30 -1.77 -8.46
C MET A 178 0.61 -3.10 -7.77
N SER A 179 1.83 -3.64 -7.96
CA SER A 179 2.22 -4.92 -7.36
C SER A 179 2.34 -4.86 -5.84
N TYR A 180 2.91 -3.78 -5.30
CA TYR A 180 2.99 -3.58 -3.86
C TYR A 180 1.60 -3.48 -3.23
N TYR A 181 0.70 -2.68 -3.81
CA TYR A 181 -0.65 -2.54 -3.26
C TYR A 181 -1.53 -3.77 -3.48
N THR A 182 -1.24 -4.59 -4.48
CA THR A 182 -1.81 -5.95 -4.58
C THR A 182 -1.42 -6.80 -3.36
N LEU A 183 -0.15 -6.81 -2.95
CA LEU A 183 0.31 -7.48 -1.73
C LEU A 183 -0.39 -6.92 -0.48
N VAL A 184 -0.52 -5.59 -0.39
CA VAL A 184 -1.21 -4.93 0.74
C VAL A 184 -2.68 -5.35 0.79
N CYS A 185 -3.40 -5.28 -0.32
CA CYS A 185 -4.81 -5.66 -0.41
C CYS A 185 -5.01 -7.15 -0.04
N MET A 186 -4.18 -8.05 -0.59
CA MET A 186 -4.19 -9.47 -0.20
C MET A 186 -3.99 -9.66 1.30
N SER A 187 -3.00 -8.97 1.88
CA SER A 187 -2.69 -9.09 3.30
C SER A 187 -3.88 -8.67 4.17
N LEU A 188 -4.51 -7.55 3.83
CA LEU A 188 -5.62 -7.00 4.60
C LEU A 188 -6.91 -7.81 4.42
N ASN A 189 -7.19 -8.29 3.19
CA ASN A 189 -8.36 -9.14 2.94
C ASN A 189 -8.21 -10.52 3.60
N VAL A 190 -7.00 -11.11 3.60
CA VAL A 190 -6.72 -12.36 4.32
C VAL A 190 -6.87 -12.19 5.83
N ASP A 191 -6.49 -11.05 6.39
CA ASP A 191 -6.67 -10.75 7.82
C ASP A 191 -8.12 -10.39 8.19
N ASP A 192 -8.98 -10.08 7.21
CA ASP A 192 -10.28 -9.43 7.43
C ASP A 192 -10.09 -8.14 8.24
N TYR A 193 -9.15 -7.31 7.79
CA TYR A 193 -8.66 -6.15 8.52
C TYR A 193 -9.78 -5.11 8.72
N PRO A 194 -10.04 -4.68 9.95
CA PRO A 194 -11.18 -3.82 10.24
C PRO A 194 -10.95 -2.40 9.73
N LEU A 195 -12.02 -1.76 9.28
CA LEU A 195 -12.07 -0.31 9.16
C LEU A 195 -11.94 0.36 10.54
N PRO A 196 -11.55 1.65 10.61
CA PRO A 196 -11.66 2.41 11.83
C PRO A 196 -13.10 2.41 12.38
N ASP A 197 -13.22 2.47 13.70
CA ASP A 197 -14.50 2.38 14.39
C ASP A 197 -15.49 3.45 13.90
N GLY A 198 -16.71 3.05 13.63
CA GLY A 198 -17.80 3.91 13.17
C GLY A 198 -17.79 4.21 11.67
N LEU A 199 -16.91 3.60 10.89
CA LEU A 199 -16.91 3.72 9.42
C LEU A 199 -17.57 2.50 8.78
N GLU A 200 -18.37 2.76 7.75
CA GLU A 200 -18.99 1.73 6.93
C GLU A 200 -18.19 1.48 5.64
N PRO A 201 -18.25 0.25 5.10
CA PRO A 201 -17.64 -0.07 3.80
C PRO A 201 -18.19 0.80 2.67
N GLU A 202 -17.30 1.40 1.89
CA GLU A 202 -17.69 2.22 0.72
C GLU A 202 -17.72 1.43 -0.58
N LEU A 203 -16.91 0.39 -0.70
CA LEU A 203 -16.82 -0.40 -1.93
C LEU A 203 -17.83 -1.55 -1.89
N VAL A 204 -18.68 -1.63 -2.89
CA VAL A 204 -19.57 -2.77 -3.08
C VAL A 204 -18.77 -3.98 -3.54
N ALA A 205 -19.05 -5.16 -2.99
CA ALA A 205 -18.39 -6.40 -3.41
C ALA A 205 -18.59 -6.66 -4.91
N HIS A 206 -17.65 -7.39 -5.51
CA HIS A 206 -17.89 -7.94 -6.85
C HIS A 206 -18.95 -9.06 -6.74
N ASP A 207 -19.91 -9.06 -7.66
CA ASP A 207 -20.88 -10.14 -7.82
C ASP A 207 -20.20 -11.44 -8.30
#